data_b99d8f15733d40f33724ce530a803683
#
_entry.id   b99d8f15733d40f33724ce530a803683
#
_cell.length_a   1.000
_cell.length_b   1.000
_cell.length_c   1.000
_cell.angle_alpha   90.00
_cell.angle_beta   90.00
_cell.angle_gamma   90.00
#
_symmetry.space_group_name_H-M   'P 1'
#
loop_
_entity.id
_entity.type
_entity.pdbx_description
1 polymer ?
#
loop_
_entity_poly.entity_id
_entity_poly.type
_entity_poly.pdbx_seq_one_letter_code
_entity_poly.pdbx_strand_id
1 'polypeptide(L)'
;MHAKLVRAPAAGAEAAICLPPEAEREPVAAIYVNGPAQEAMDLAEALCALPRREREGLRPAALIALEPLDWNRDLSPWPEPGIRPGEDFAGGAAARLRLVERAKAELEARYPLLPGPENSGIFGYSLGGLMALYALCESRSFGLCGALSASLWYEGFLDYLRERAPAPGARVYLSLGKKEEKVRSPRYARVGDGVRQAHGLLAERLGAENVRLQWFDGGHGTEPARRMLEGLKWLLARP
;
A
#
# COMPACT_ATOMS: atom_id res chain seq x y z
N MET A 1 -11.38 12.33 -18.07
CA MET A 1 -9.92 12.58 -18.05
C MET A 1 -9.27 11.23 -17.74
N HIS A 2 -8.14 10.89 -18.36
CA HIS A 2 -7.47 9.60 -18.19
C HIS A 2 -6.07 9.83 -17.62
N ALA A 3 -5.58 8.86 -16.86
CA ALA A 3 -4.20 8.87 -16.42
C ALA A 3 -3.26 8.57 -17.59
N LYS A 4 -2.09 9.23 -17.63
CA LYS A 4 -1.07 8.96 -18.63
C LYS A 4 -0.12 7.89 -18.11
N LEU A 5 -0.10 6.73 -18.76
CA LEU A 5 0.88 5.67 -18.47
C LEU A 5 2.23 6.02 -19.10
N VAL A 6 3.27 5.96 -18.29
CA VAL A 6 4.68 6.02 -18.69
C VAL A 6 5.38 4.78 -18.15
N ARG A 7 6.17 4.10 -18.99
CA ARG A 7 7.08 3.04 -18.57
C ARG A 7 8.51 3.54 -18.64
N ALA A 8 9.26 3.33 -17.57
CA ALA A 8 10.63 3.83 -17.47
C ALA A 8 11.50 2.94 -16.57
N PRO A 9 12.80 2.79 -16.89
CA PRO A 9 13.73 2.12 -15.99
C PRO A 9 13.94 2.97 -14.73
N ALA A 10 13.94 2.32 -13.56
CA ALA A 10 14.26 2.91 -12.28
C ALA A 10 14.87 1.86 -11.34
N ALA A 11 16.05 2.14 -10.80
CA ALA A 11 16.79 1.28 -9.86
C ALA A 11 17.01 -0.17 -10.32
N GLY A 12 17.06 -0.41 -11.63
CA GLY A 12 17.21 -1.76 -12.21
C GLY A 12 15.90 -2.52 -12.38
N ALA A 13 14.75 -1.89 -12.14
CA ALA A 13 13.41 -2.39 -12.43
C ALA A 13 12.75 -1.57 -13.54
N GLU A 14 11.60 -2.03 -14.04
CA GLU A 14 10.70 -1.21 -14.86
C GLU A 14 9.63 -0.58 -13.97
N ALA A 15 9.51 0.74 -14.01
CA ALA A 15 8.45 1.47 -13.36
C ALA A 15 7.29 1.72 -14.33
N ALA A 16 6.08 1.28 -13.96
CA ALA A 16 4.83 1.71 -14.57
C ALA A 16 4.30 2.89 -13.77
N ILE A 17 4.30 4.08 -14.36
CA ILE A 17 3.95 5.35 -13.73
C ILE A 17 2.66 5.87 -14.34
N CYS A 18 1.58 5.90 -13.58
CA CYS A 18 0.28 6.42 -13.99
C CYS A 18 0.14 7.85 -13.49
N LEU A 19 0.45 8.82 -14.33
CA LEU A 19 0.39 10.25 -14.02
C LEU A 19 -1.03 10.77 -14.19
N PRO A 20 -1.61 11.45 -13.18
CA PRO A 20 -2.90 12.11 -13.34
C PRO A 20 -2.75 13.35 -14.25
N PRO A 21 -3.85 13.85 -14.84
CA PRO A 21 -3.80 15.04 -15.72
C PRO A 21 -3.22 16.29 -15.07
N GLU A 22 -3.35 16.41 -13.75
CA GLU A 22 -2.81 17.52 -12.98
C GLU A 22 -1.27 17.59 -13.04
N ALA A 23 -0.60 16.44 -13.24
CA ALA A 23 0.86 16.35 -13.34
C ALA A 23 1.46 17.12 -14.55
N GLU A 24 0.64 17.54 -15.51
CA GLU A 24 1.06 18.43 -16.61
C GLU A 24 1.26 19.89 -16.17
N ARG A 25 0.73 20.25 -15.01
CA ARG A 25 0.67 21.65 -14.53
C ARG A 25 1.45 21.85 -13.23
N GLU A 26 1.46 20.85 -12.36
CA GLU A 26 2.09 20.94 -11.04
C GLU A 26 2.61 19.58 -10.61
N PRO A 27 3.63 19.51 -9.73
CA PRO A 27 4.06 18.26 -9.13
C PRO A 27 2.94 17.64 -8.26
N VAL A 28 2.84 16.31 -8.27
CA VAL A 28 1.79 15.55 -7.58
C VAL A 28 2.38 14.59 -6.55
N ALA A 29 1.56 14.11 -5.62
CA ALA A 29 1.95 13.06 -4.70
C ALA A 29 2.28 11.75 -5.46
N ALA A 30 3.00 10.83 -4.83
CA ALA A 30 3.34 9.53 -5.40
C ALA A 30 2.93 8.39 -4.47
N ILE A 31 2.18 7.42 -4.98
CA ILE A 31 1.77 6.21 -4.26
C ILE A 31 2.40 4.99 -4.93
N TYR A 32 3.30 4.32 -4.22
CA TYR A 32 3.96 3.09 -4.67
C TYR A 32 3.09 1.89 -4.33
N VAL A 33 2.57 1.23 -5.37
CA VAL A 33 1.64 0.10 -5.25
C VAL A 33 2.45 -1.20 -5.23
N ASN A 34 2.34 -1.95 -4.13
CA ASN A 34 2.89 -3.31 -3.99
C ASN A 34 1.93 -4.32 -4.62
N GLY A 35 1.84 -4.29 -5.92
CA GLY A 35 0.98 -5.10 -6.75
C GLY A 35 1.46 -5.08 -8.21
N PRO A 36 0.80 -5.83 -9.11
CA PRO A 36 1.10 -5.78 -10.52
C PRO A 36 0.81 -4.39 -11.12
N ALA A 37 1.52 -4.03 -12.19
CA ALA A 37 1.34 -2.74 -12.86
C ALA A 37 -0.12 -2.49 -13.28
N GLN A 38 -0.83 -3.53 -13.68
CA GLN A 38 -2.25 -3.42 -14.06
C GLN A 38 -3.11 -2.90 -12.90
N GLU A 39 -2.84 -3.31 -11.67
CA GLU A 39 -3.57 -2.82 -10.49
C GLU A 39 -3.36 -1.32 -10.26
N ALA A 40 -2.14 -0.83 -10.42
CA ALA A 40 -1.84 0.61 -10.34
C ALA A 40 -2.55 1.39 -11.46
N MET A 41 -2.59 0.84 -12.67
CA MET A 41 -3.29 1.44 -13.82
C MET A 41 -4.79 1.53 -13.57
N ASP A 42 -5.42 0.43 -13.17
CA ASP A 42 -6.87 0.39 -12.92
C ASP A 42 -7.28 1.36 -11.80
N LEU A 43 -6.49 1.47 -10.74
CA LEU A 43 -6.72 2.41 -9.66
C LEU A 43 -6.53 3.87 -10.09
N ALA A 44 -5.53 4.16 -10.92
CA ALA A 44 -5.31 5.51 -11.45
C ALA A 44 -6.48 5.95 -12.35
N GLU A 45 -6.97 5.07 -13.21
CA GLU A 45 -8.16 5.33 -14.02
C GLU A 45 -9.41 5.51 -13.15
N ALA A 46 -9.58 4.70 -12.10
CA ALA A 46 -10.69 4.84 -11.18
C ALA A 46 -10.68 6.19 -10.45
N LEU A 47 -9.50 6.67 -10.01
CA LEU A 47 -9.36 8.02 -9.42
C LEU A 47 -9.70 9.12 -10.43
N CYS A 48 -9.23 9.00 -11.67
CA CYS A 48 -9.55 9.97 -12.75
C CYS A 48 -11.04 9.98 -13.11
N ALA A 49 -11.73 8.84 -12.98
CA ALA A 49 -13.15 8.67 -13.28
C ALA A 49 -14.08 9.17 -12.15
N LEU A 50 -13.55 9.50 -10.96
CA LEU A 50 -14.36 10.05 -9.88
C LEU A 50 -15.10 11.32 -10.31
N PRO A 51 -16.31 11.57 -9.78
CA PRO A 51 -17.01 12.84 -9.97
C PRO A 51 -16.10 14.02 -9.62
N ARG A 52 -16.20 15.10 -10.40
CA ARG A 52 -15.33 16.29 -10.24
C ARG A 52 -15.28 16.77 -8.78
N ARG A 53 -16.43 16.85 -8.11
CA ARG A 53 -16.52 17.29 -6.72
C ARG A 53 -15.71 16.39 -5.75
N GLU A 54 -15.73 15.08 -5.95
CA GLU A 54 -14.94 14.15 -5.13
C GLU A 54 -13.46 14.33 -5.42
N ARG A 55 -13.08 14.43 -6.68
CA ARG A 55 -11.69 14.58 -7.11
C ARG A 55 -11.06 15.89 -6.62
N GLU A 56 -11.81 17.00 -6.61
CA GLU A 56 -11.34 18.29 -6.09
C GLU A 56 -11.04 18.25 -4.58
N GLY A 57 -11.66 17.34 -3.82
CA GLY A 57 -11.36 17.06 -2.43
C GLY A 57 -10.10 16.23 -2.18
N LEU A 58 -9.45 15.73 -3.24
CA LEU A 58 -8.26 14.90 -3.12
C LEU A 58 -7.01 15.64 -3.60
N ARG A 59 -5.86 15.28 -3.04
CA ARG A 59 -4.56 15.63 -3.61
C ARG A 59 -4.33 14.77 -4.85
N PRO A 60 -3.94 15.33 -6.01
CA PRO A 60 -3.59 14.52 -7.16
C PRO A 60 -2.35 13.66 -6.86
N ALA A 61 -2.36 12.41 -7.33
CA ALA A 61 -1.29 11.47 -7.08
C ALA A 61 -1.00 10.60 -8.30
N ALA A 62 0.29 10.39 -8.57
CA ALA A 62 0.76 9.35 -9.46
C ALA A 62 0.69 7.99 -8.74
N LEU A 63 0.23 6.95 -9.43
CA LEU A 63 0.31 5.57 -8.95
C LEU A 63 1.45 4.85 -9.66
N ILE A 64 2.35 4.22 -8.92
CA ILE A 64 3.60 3.67 -9.42
C ILE A 64 3.73 2.22 -8.99
N ALA A 65 3.91 1.31 -9.94
CA ALA A 65 4.29 -0.07 -9.68
C ALA A 65 5.67 -0.38 -10.26
N LEU A 66 6.44 -1.21 -9.60
CA LEU A 66 7.76 -1.65 -10.06
C LEU A 66 7.73 -3.13 -10.44
N GLU A 67 8.22 -3.45 -11.62
CA GLU A 67 8.27 -4.81 -12.16
C GLU A 67 9.71 -5.23 -12.48
N PRO A 68 10.06 -6.54 -12.42
CA PRO A 68 9.17 -7.64 -12.02
C PRO A 68 8.88 -7.66 -10.51
N LEU A 69 7.80 -8.35 -10.16
CA LEU A 69 7.39 -8.59 -8.78
C LEU A 69 7.19 -10.11 -8.57
N ASP A 70 8.01 -10.69 -7.70
CA ASP A 70 7.77 -12.05 -7.19
C ASP A 70 6.94 -11.92 -5.90
N TRP A 71 5.66 -12.29 -5.99
CA TRP A 71 4.67 -12.04 -4.95
C TRP A 71 5.08 -12.60 -3.57
N ASN A 72 5.43 -13.88 -3.51
CA ASN A 72 5.73 -14.52 -2.24
C ASN A 72 7.12 -14.18 -1.70
N ARG A 73 8.08 -13.90 -2.57
CA ARG A 73 9.41 -13.48 -2.16
C ARG A 73 9.45 -12.03 -1.75
N ASP A 74 9.04 -11.14 -2.66
CA ASP A 74 9.31 -9.69 -2.53
C ASP A 74 8.41 -8.99 -1.51
N LEU A 75 7.24 -9.58 -1.19
CA LEU A 75 6.27 -8.97 -0.29
C LEU A 75 6.25 -9.59 1.11
N SER A 76 7.06 -10.61 1.37
CA SER A 76 7.15 -11.25 2.69
C SER A 76 8.30 -10.69 3.52
N PRO A 77 8.05 -10.30 4.79
CA PRO A 77 9.07 -9.70 5.68
C PRO A 77 10.25 -10.61 6.00
N TRP A 78 9.99 -11.89 6.22
CA TRP A 78 10.95 -12.96 6.51
C TRP A 78 10.47 -14.29 5.92
N PRO A 79 11.34 -15.35 5.90
CA PRO A 79 10.92 -16.66 5.46
C PRO A 79 9.82 -17.27 6.35
N GLU A 80 8.80 -17.83 5.73
CA GLU A 80 7.68 -18.46 6.41
C GLU A 80 7.12 -19.59 5.53
N PRO A 81 6.85 -20.79 6.06
CA PRO A 81 6.19 -21.83 5.29
C PRO A 81 4.82 -21.41 4.78
N GLY A 82 4.54 -21.70 3.53
CA GLY A 82 3.22 -21.57 2.94
C GLY A 82 2.21 -22.54 3.55
N ILE A 83 0.93 -22.34 3.28
CA ILE A 83 -0.10 -23.30 3.68
C ILE A 83 -0.19 -24.45 2.71
N ARG A 84 0.12 -24.20 1.44
CA ARG A 84 0.17 -25.23 0.40
C ARG A 84 1.62 -25.50 -0.01
N PRO A 85 1.94 -26.72 -0.42
CA PRO A 85 3.26 -27.01 -0.96
C PRO A 85 3.61 -26.08 -2.14
N GLY A 86 4.80 -25.48 -2.09
CA GLY A 86 5.28 -24.56 -3.13
C GLY A 86 4.80 -23.10 -3.00
N GLU A 87 4.08 -22.76 -1.93
CA GLU A 87 3.66 -21.38 -1.64
C GLU A 87 4.53 -20.70 -0.57
N ASP A 88 5.75 -21.19 -0.35
CA ASP A 88 6.62 -20.67 0.70
C ASP A 88 6.98 -19.18 0.45
N PHE A 89 7.08 -18.47 1.54
CA PHE A 89 7.46 -17.05 1.56
C PHE A 89 8.97 -16.94 1.81
N ALA A 90 9.68 -16.18 0.98
CA ALA A 90 11.13 -16.17 1.01
C ALA A 90 11.78 -15.02 1.79
N GLY A 91 11.01 -14.05 2.28
CA GLY A 91 11.52 -12.97 3.13
C GLY A 91 12.29 -11.89 2.39
N GLY A 92 11.87 -11.52 1.19
CA GLY A 92 12.56 -10.54 0.33
C GLY A 92 12.17 -9.07 0.54
N ALA A 93 11.23 -8.76 1.46
CA ALA A 93 10.68 -7.42 1.63
C ALA A 93 11.74 -6.34 1.87
N ALA A 94 12.81 -6.64 2.62
CA ALA A 94 13.89 -5.68 2.85
C ALA A 94 14.64 -5.30 1.55
N ALA A 95 14.87 -6.27 0.66
CA ALA A 95 15.49 -6.01 -0.64
C ALA A 95 14.54 -5.22 -1.55
N ARG A 96 13.27 -5.58 -1.54
CA ARG A 96 12.21 -4.88 -2.27
C ARG A 96 12.07 -3.42 -1.82
N LEU A 97 12.08 -3.17 -0.50
CA LEU A 97 12.02 -1.82 0.05
C LEU A 97 13.18 -0.95 -0.45
N ARG A 98 14.42 -1.46 -0.38
CA ARG A 98 15.57 -0.74 -0.90
C ARG A 98 15.47 -0.43 -2.40
N LEU A 99 14.90 -1.34 -3.18
CA LEU A 99 14.63 -1.10 -4.61
C LEU A 99 13.60 0.02 -4.79
N VAL A 100 12.48 -0.01 -4.05
CA VAL A 100 11.44 1.03 -4.11
C VAL A 100 11.99 2.40 -3.71
N GLU A 101 12.81 2.49 -2.66
CA GLU A 101 13.43 3.75 -2.22
C GLU A 101 14.39 4.33 -3.25
N ARG A 102 15.24 3.50 -3.86
CA ARG A 102 16.11 3.96 -4.96
C ARG A 102 15.31 4.42 -6.17
N ALA A 103 14.29 3.63 -6.57
CA ALA A 103 13.42 4.02 -7.66
C ALA A 103 12.67 5.33 -7.37
N LYS A 104 12.20 5.51 -6.13
CA LYS A 104 11.58 6.77 -5.68
C LYS A 104 12.50 7.97 -5.93
N ALA A 105 13.74 7.91 -5.48
CA ALA A 105 14.70 9.01 -5.66
C ALA A 105 14.97 9.31 -7.15
N GLU A 106 15.14 8.27 -7.98
CA GLU A 106 15.35 8.44 -9.43
C GLU A 106 14.11 9.01 -10.14
N LEU A 107 12.90 8.58 -9.74
CA LEU A 107 11.65 9.03 -10.35
C LEU A 107 11.30 10.47 -9.94
N GLU A 108 11.51 10.85 -8.70
CA GLU A 108 11.33 12.24 -8.24
C GLU A 108 12.26 13.22 -8.96
N ALA A 109 13.46 12.80 -9.35
CA ALA A 109 14.37 13.64 -10.13
C ALA A 109 13.97 13.80 -11.60
N ARG A 110 13.08 12.94 -12.13
CA ARG A 110 12.75 12.86 -13.58
C ARG A 110 11.31 13.20 -13.91
N TYR A 111 10.41 13.09 -12.96
CA TYR A 111 8.97 13.28 -13.14
C TYR A 111 8.44 14.33 -12.16
N PRO A 112 7.29 14.95 -12.44
CA PRO A 112 6.69 15.97 -11.59
C PRO A 112 6.07 15.32 -10.33
N LEU A 113 6.91 14.78 -9.46
CA LEU A 113 6.53 14.15 -8.20
C LEU A 113 7.00 15.02 -7.04
N LEU A 114 6.12 15.22 -6.07
CA LEU A 114 6.45 15.96 -4.84
C LEU A 114 7.36 15.12 -3.96
N PRO A 115 8.48 15.65 -3.47
CA PRO A 115 9.34 14.98 -2.52
C PRO A 115 8.72 14.97 -1.11
N GLY A 116 9.33 14.20 -0.22
CA GLY A 116 8.96 14.15 1.19
C GLY A 116 7.98 13.03 1.54
N PRO A 117 8.02 12.52 2.78
CA PRO A 117 7.19 11.41 3.21
C PRO A 117 5.69 11.76 3.19
N GLU A 118 5.31 13.00 3.48
CA GLU A 118 3.92 13.47 3.47
C GLU A 118 3.27 13.44 2.09
N ASN A 119 4.09 13.40 1.03
CA ASN A 119 3.67 13.30 -0.36
C ASN A 119 3.90 11.90 -0.96
N SER A 120 4.47 10.99 -0.18
CA SER A 120 4.85 9.66 -0.65
C SER A 120 4.12 8.57 0.12
N GLY A 121 3.44 7.68 -0.60
CA GLY A 121 2.70 6.57 -0.01
C GLY A 121 3.22 5.21 -0.47
N ILE A 122 3.04 4.22 0.41
CA ILE A 122 3.22 2.81 0.12
C ILE A 122 1.89 2.09 0.32
N PHE A 123 1.48 1.27 -0.64
CA PHE A 123 0.10 0.83 -0.74
C PHE A 123 0.03 -0.60 -1.26
N GLY A 124 -0.94 -1.39 -0.80
CA GLY A 124 -1.16 -2.72 -1.35
C GLY A 124 -2.29 -3.50 -0.70
N TYR A 125 -2.63 -4.60 -1.34
CA TYR A 125 -3.65 -5.54 -0.93
C TYR A 125 -3.02 -6.87 -0.47
N SER A 126 -3.61 -7.57 0.50
CA SER A 126 -3.15 -8.88 0.95
C SER A 126 -1.68 -8.85 1.43
N LEU A 127 -0.80 -9.63 0.81
CA LEU A 127 0.64 -9.61 1.09
C LEU A 127 1.28 -8.26 0.71
N GLY A 128 0.76 -7.59 -0.33
CA GLY A 128 1.15 -6.22 -0.67
C GLY A 128 0.82 -5.21 0.44
N GLY A 129 -0.30 -5.42 1.15
CA GLY A 129 -0.66 -4.63 2.34
C GLY A 129 0.25 -4.92 3.55
N LEU A 130 0.68 -6.17 3.74
CA LEU A 130 1.68 -6.55 4.74
C LEU A 130 3.01 -5.85 4.47
N MET A 131 3.47 -5.88 3.20
CA MET A 131 4.67 -5.18 2.74
C MET A 131 4.56 -3.66 2.95
N ALA A 132 3.38 -3.07 2.76
CA ALA A 132 3.17 -1.65 2.98
C ALA A 132 3.39 -1.26 4.46
N LEU A 133 2.87 -2.05 5.39
CA LEU A 133 3.12 -1.85 6.83
C LEU A 133 4.58 -2.08 7.21
N TYR A 134 5.22 -3.12 6.65
CA TYR A 134 6.64 -3.37 6.83
C TYR A 134 7.48 -2.17 6.38
N ALA A 135 7.24 -1.68 5.16
CA ALA A 135 7.95 -0.53 4.60
C ALA A 135 7.75 0.75 5.42
N LEU A 136 6.53 1.00 5.93
CA LEU A 136 6.25 2.16 6.77
C LEU A 136 7.05 2.14 8.09
N CYS A 137 7.31 0.96 8.65
CA CYS A 137 8.09 0.81 9.88
C CYS A 137 9.61 0.90 9.65
N GLU A 138 10.09 0.37 8.52
CA GLU A 138 11.53 0.29 8.21
C GLU A 138 12.08 1.55 7.51
N SER A 139 11.19 2.37 6.92
CA SER A 139 11.58 3.53 6.11
C SER A 139 10.98 4.83 6.63
N ARG A 140 11.72 5.92 6.45
CA ARG A 140 11.22 7.29 6.67
C ARG A 140 10.80 7.98 5.35
N SER A 141 10.85 7.25 4.24
CA SER A 141 10.53 7.77 2.91
C SER A 141 9.03 7.87 2.64
N PHE A 142 8.19 7.21 3.46
CA PHE A 142 6.74 7.12 3.28
C PHE A 142 6.00 7.62 4.52
N GLY A 143 5.09 8.56 4.32
CA GLY A 143 4.19 9.07 5.36
C GLY A 143 2.73 8.65 5.15
N LEU A 144 2.41 8.00 4.02
CA LEU A 144 1.08 7.49 3.71
C LEU A 144 1.16 5.97 3.52
N CYS A 145 0.29 5.21 4.21
CA CYS A 145 0.26 3.76 4.11
C CYS A 145 -1.15 3.23 3.91
N GLY A 146 -1.34 2.46 2.85
CA GLY A 146 -2.57 1.70 2.64
C GLY A 146 -2.29 0.21 2.75
N ALA A 147 -2.82 -0.44 3.79
CA ALA A 147 -2.67 -1.86 4.05
C ALA A 147 -4.05 -2.55 4.05
N LEU A 148 -4.49 -2.93 2.85
CA LEU A 148 -5.85 -3.38 2.61
C LEU A 148 -5.93 -4.90 2.63
N SER A 149 -6.85 -5.43 3.42
CA SER A 149 -6.95 -6.88 3.67
C SER A 149 -5.57 -7.51 3.90
N ALA A 150 -4.70 -6.76 4.59
CA ALA A 150 -3.31 -7.13 4.79
C ALA A 150 -3.17 -8.49 5.47
N SER A 151 -2.18 -9.27 5.06
CA SER A 151 -1.92 -10.63 5.56
C SER A 151 -1.42 -10.64 7.02
N LEU A 152 -2.18 -10.00 7.94
CA LEU A 152 -1.84 -9.88 9.36
C LEU A 152 -2.00 -11.18 10.17
N TRP A 153 -2.25 -12.28 9.48
CA TRP A 153 -2.09 -13.65 9.95
C TRP A 153 -0.64 -14.14 9.89
N TYR A 154 0.28 -13.36 9.30
CA TYR A 154 1.69 -13.70 9.13
C TYR A 154 2.38 -13.81 10.48
N GLU A 155 3.10 -14.92 10.72
CA GLU A 155 3.65 -15.25 12.03
C GLU A 155 4.68 -14.20 12.45
N GLY A 156 4.61 -13.76 13.71
CA GLY A 156 5.53 -12.78 14.30
C GLY A 156 5.31 -11.31 13.85
N PHE A 157 4.42 -11.02 12.88
CA PHE A 157 4.29 -9.66 12.35
C PHE A 157 3.70 -8.68 13.38
N LEU A 158 2.79 -9.12 14.25
CA LEU A 158 2.24 -8.27 15.31
C LEU A 158 3.29 -7.94 16.38
N ASP A 159 4.17 -8.89 16.70
CA ASP A 159 5.29 -8.64 17.61
C ASP A 159 6.29 -7.65 16.99
N TYR A 160 6.60 -7.84 15.72
CA TYR A 160 7.39 -6.87 14.97
C TYR A 160 6.77 -5.47 15.01
N LEU A 161 5.45 -5.31 14.80
CA LEU A 161 4.77 -4.02 14.92
C LEU A 161 4.81 -3.43 16.33
N ARG A 162 4.87 -4.25 17.38
CA ARG A 162 5.04 -3.78 18.78
C ARG A 162 6.42 -3.20 19.02
N GLU A 163 7.44 -3.72 18.34
CA GLU A 163 8.83 -3.29 18.50
C GLU A 163 9.21 -2.13 17.60
N ARG A 164 8.53 -1.97 16.47
CA ARG A 164 8.84 -0.99 15.41
C ARG A 164 7.74 0.05 15.28
N ALA A 165 8.13 1.31 15.35
CA ALA A 165 7.20 2.43 15.20
C ALA A 165 7.37 3.13 13.84
N PRO A 166 6.28 3.43 13.13
CA PRO A 166 6.31 4.33 11.99
C PRO A 166 6.83 5.73 12.37
N ALA A 167 7.17 6.53 11.37
CA ALA A 167 7.51 7.93 11.59
C ALA A 167 6.30 8.68 12.18
N PRO A 168 6.50 9.62 13.12
CA PRO A 168 5.45 10.52 13.58
C PRO A 168 4.78 11.25 12.40
N GLY A 169 3.46 11.43 12.48
CA GLY A 169 2.67 12.09 11.44
C GLY A 169 2.31 11.20 10.24
N ALA A 170 2.74 9.94 10.22
CA ALA A 170 2.31 9.00 9.19
C ALA A 170 0.80 8.73 9.29
N ARG A 171 0.14 8.59 8.14
CA ARG A 171 -1.28 8.24 8.02
C ARG A 171 -1.43 6.81 7.52
N VAL A 172 -2.27 6.03 8.19
CA VAL A 172 -2.44 4.60 7.87
C VAL A 172 -3.92 4.27 7.66
N TYR A 173 -4.22 3.68 6.51
CA TYR A 173 -5.52 3.12 6.23
C TYR A 173 -5.45 1.59 6.22
N LEU A 174 -6.25 0.98 7.07
CA LEU A 174 -6.44 -0.46 7.17
C LEU A 174 -7.84 -0.83 6.68
N SER A 175 -7.98 -1.97 6.04
CA SER A 175 -9.30 -2.53 5.78
C SER A 175 -9.33 -4.04 5.91
N LEU A 176 -10.53 -4.59 6.16
CA LEU A 176 -10.77 -6.02 6.13
C LEU A 176 -12.22 -6.33 5.73
N GLY A 177 -12.43 -7.45 5.06
CA GLY A 177 -13.78 -7.97 4.82
C GLY A 177 -14.30 -8.76 6.02
N LYS A 178 -15.54 -8.55 6.43
CA LYS A 178 -16.20 -9.18 7.59
C LYS A 178 -16.24 -10.72 7.54
N LYS A 179 -16.03 -11.33 6.35
CA LYS A 179 -15.97 -12.79 6.19
C LYS A 179 -14.55 -13.34 6.12
N GLU A 180 -13.52 -12.50 6.10
CA GLU A 180 -12.12 -12.94 6.00
C GLU A 180 -11.65 -13.70 7.26
N GLU A 181 -12.11 -13.29 8.43
CA GLU A 181 -11.85 -14.01 9.68
C GLU A 181 -12.70 -15.29 9.87
N LYS A 182 -13.70 -15.53 8.99
CA LYS A 182 -14.63 -16.67 9.07
C LYS A 182 -14.26 -17.81 8.13
N VAL A 183 -13.01 -17.85 7.68
CA VAL A 183 -12.50 -18.90 6.80
C VAL A 183 -12.16 -20.18 7.57
N ARG A 184 -12.10 -21.32 6.87
CA ARG A 184 -11.82 -22.63 7.48
C ARG A 184 -10.38 -22.78 7.98
N SER A 185 -9.41 -22.09 7.37
CA SER A 185 -8.01 -22.14 7.78
C SER A 185 -7.82 -21.40 9.10
N PRO A 186 -7.40 -22.05 10.20
CA PRO A 186 -7.16 -21.38 11.48
C PRO A 186 -6.06 -20.30 11.37
N ARG A 187 -5.08 -20.48 10.50
CA ARG A 187 -4.02 -19.50 10.24
C ARG A 187 -4.59 -18.24 9.61
N TYR A 188 -5.35 -18.35 8.52
CA TYR A 188 -5.94 -17.18 7.88
C TYR A 188 -7.04 -16.51 8.70
N ALA A 189 -7.80 -17.27 9.50
CA ALA A 189 -8.84 -16.72 10.35
C ALA A 189 -8.29 -15.70 11.38
N ARG A 190 -7.01 -15.81 11.77
CA ARG A 190 -6.33 -14.85 12.67
C ARG A 190 -6.25 -13.43 12.11
N VAL A 191 -6.51 -13.23 10.83
CA VAL A 191 -6.43 -11.88 10.20
C VAL A 191 -7.36 -10.85 10.85
N GLY A 192 -8.52 -11.28 11.37
CA GLY A 192 -9.47 -10.39 12.04
C GLY A 192 -8.90 -9.81 13.34
N ASP A 193 -8.33 -10.66 14.20
CA ASP A 193 -7.66 -10.23 15.42
C ASP A 193 -6.37 -9.46 15.09
N GLY A 194 -5.65 -9.90 14.06
CA GLY A 194 -4.45 -9.21 13.56
C GLY A 194 -4.72 -7.76 13.18
N VAL A 195 -5.77 -7.49 12.41
CA VAL A 195 -6.08 -6.12 11.98
C VAL A 195 -6.56 -5.23 13.12
N ARG A 196 -7.32 -5.78 14.10
CA ARG A 196 -7.75 -5.03 15.29
C ARG A 196 -6.55 -4.65 16.16
N GLN A 197 -5.61 -5.59 16.39
CA GLN A 197 -4.39 -5.33 17.15
C GLN A 197 -3.49 -4.33 16.43
N ALA A 198 -3.25 -4.49 15.14
CA ALA A 198 -2.46 -3.55 14.35
C ALA A 198 -3.07 -2.14 14.38
N HIS A 199 -4.39 -2.03 14.24
CA HIS A 199 -5.09 -0.74 14.37
C HIS A 199 -4.86 -0.09 15.73
N GLY A 200 -5.02 -0.83 16.83
CA GLY A 200 -4.79 -0.32 18.19
C GLY A 200 -3.35 0.16 18.39
N LEU A 201 -2.36 -0.65 18.02
CA LEU A 201 -0.94 -0.30 18.11
C LEU A 201 -0.56 0.95 17.31
N LEU A 202 -1.09 1.05 16.10
CA LEU A 202 -0.81 2.20 15.24
C LEU A 202 -1.52 3.47 15.73
N ALA A 203 -2.78 3.35 16.16
CA ALA A 203 -3.54 4.49 16.71
C ALA A 203 -2.91 5.05 18.01
N GLU A 204 -2.38 4.19 18.87
CA GLU A 204 -1.64 4.60 20.07
C GLU A 204 -0.39 5.42 19.73
N ARG A 205 0.31 5.08 18.65
CA ARG A 205 1.58 5.70 18.26
C ARG A 205 1.45 6.93 17.37
N LEU A 206 0.45 6.93 16.51
CA LEU A 206 0.28 7.96 15.49
C LEU A 206 -0.86 8.96 15.79
N GLY A 207 -1.70 8.65 16.78
CA GLY A 207 -2.97 9.33 17.00
C GLY A 207 -4.11 8.67 16.22
N ALA A 208 -5.29 8.59 16.85
CA ALA A 208 -6.46 7.91 16.26
C ALA A 208 -6.94 8.58 14.96
N GLU A 209 -6.74 9.89 14.82
CA GLU A 209 -7.07 10.66 13.63
C GLU A 209 -6.23 10.29 12.41
N ASN A 210 -5.03 9.74 12.63
CA ASN A 210 -4.10 9.32 11.59
C ASN A 210 -4.22 7.85 11.19
N VAL A 211 -5.08 7.08 11.88
CA VAL A 211 -5.26 5.65 11.60
C VAL A 211 -6.73 5.32 11.41
N ARG A 212 -7.07 4.79 10.25
CA ARG A 212 -8.43 4.35 9.94
C ARG A 212 -8.49 2.85 9.71
N LEU A 213 -9.42 2.17 10.35
CA LEU A 213 -9.82 0.80 10.04
C LEU A 213 -11.24 0.80 9.47
N GLN A 214 -11.40 0.27 8.26
CA GLN A 214 -12.70 0.14 7.60
C GLN A 214 -13.03 -1.32 7.34
N TRP A 215 -14.24 -1.73 7.76
CA TRP A 215 -14.77 -3.06 7.49
C TRP A 215 -15.69 -3.03 6.27
N PHE A 216 -15.48 -3.99 5.37
CA PHE A 216 -16.30 -4.18 4.18
C PHE A 216 -17.12 -5.47 4.28
N ASP A 217 -18.23 -5.54 3.58
CA ASP A 217 -18.99 -6.78 3.44
C ASP A 217 -18.23 -7.75 2.52
N GLY A 218 -18.34 -9.06 2.79
CA GLY A 218 -17.70 -10.11 1.99
C GLY A 218 -16.36 -10.62 2.51
N GLY A 219 -15.74 -11.48 1.73
CA GLY A 219 -14.44 -12.12 1.99
C GLY A 219 -13.29 -11.43 1.27
N HIS A 220 -12.14 -12.09 1.27
CA HIS A 220 -10.87 -11.55 0.73
C HIS A 220 -10.95 -11.11 -0.74
N GLY A 221 -11.59 -11.88 -1.60
CA GLY A 221 -11.76 -11.55 -3.03
C GLY A 221 -12.98 -10.70 -3.37
N THR A 222 -13.70 -10.16 -2.37
CA THR A 222 -14.91 -9.36 -2.63
C THR A 222 -14.54 -7.88 -2.84
N GLU A 223 -14.76 -7.38 -4.06
CA GLU A 223 -14.56 -5.98 -4.46
C GLU A 223 -13.20 -5.37 -4.05
N PRO A 224 -12.04 -6.03 -4.31
CA PRO A 224 -10.74 -5.50 -3.87
C PRO A 224 -10.46 -4.11 -4.45
N ALA A 225 -10.77 -3.87 -5.73
CA ALA A 225 -10.56 -2.57 -6.38
C ALA A 225 -11.33 -1.43 -5.68
N ARG A 226 -12.59 -1.68 -5.27
CA ARG A 226 -13.38 -0.70 -4.52
C ARG A 226 -12.75 -0.40 -3.17
N ARG A 227 -12.31 -1.43 -2.43
CA ARG A 227 -11.65 -1.24 -1.13
C ARG A 227 -10.37 -0.42 -1.26
N MET A 228 -9.59 -0.70 -2.30
CA MET A 228 -8.36 0.02 -2.61
C MET A 228 -8.65 1.48 -2.96
N LEU A 229 -9.66 1.74 -3.78
CA LEU A 229 -10.07 3.11 -4.12
C LEU A 229 -10.51 3.90 -2.87
N GLU A 230 -11.28 3.32 -1.96
CA GLU A 230 -11.66 3.97 -0.69
C GLU A 230 -10.43 4.28 0.19
N GLY A 231 -9.45 3.38 0.23
CA GLY A 231 -8.17 3.62 0.92
C GLY A 231 -7.39 4.80 0.33
N LEU A 232 -7.26 4.85 -0.99
CA LEU A 232 -6.62 5.96 -1.69
C LEU A 232 -7.35 7.28 -1.46
N LYS A 233 -8.68 7.30 -1.54
CA LYS A 233 -9.48 8.51 -1.26
C LYS A 233 -9.22 9.05 0.15
N TRP A 234 -9.16 8.19 1.16
CA TRP A 234 -8.89 8.62 2.52
C TRP A 234 -7.45 9.14 2.70
N LEU A 235 -6.46 8.46 2.15
CA LEU A 235 -5.05 8.85 2.23
C LEU A 235 -4.78 10.18 1.50
N LEU A 236 -5.43 10.38 0.38
CA LEU A 236 -5.26 11.56 -0.48
C LEU A 236 -6.22 12.71 -0.14
N ALA A 237 -7.14 12.53 0.80
CA ALA A 237 -8.06 13.61 1.21
C ALA A 237 -7.26 14.85 1.64
N ARG A 238 -7.68 16.02 1.15
CA ARG A 238 -7.17 17.31 1.61
C ARG A 238 -7.64 17.56 3.05
N PRO A 239 -6.80 18.18 3.89
CA PRO A 239 -7.20 18.57 5.25
C PRO A 239 -8.37 19.56 5.24
#